data_b264920fc4ab90f8364d64ef44902067
#
_entry.id   b264920fc4ab90f8364d64ef44902067
#
_cell.length_a   1.000
_cell.length_b   1.000
_cell.length_c   1.000
_cell.angle_alpha   90.00
_cell.angle_beta   90.00
_cell.angle_gamma   90.00
#
_symmetry.space_group_name_H-M   'P 1'
#
loop_
_entity.id
_entity.type
_entity.pdbx_description
1 polymer ?
#
loop_
_entity_poly.entity_id
_entity_poly.type
_entity_poly.pdbx_seq_one_letter_code
_entity_poly.pdbx_strand_id
1 'polypeptide(L)'
;AAFAMGIRRLQGELGGFDASRGLSVIMRYTLRLLTIQQFQRATALICAMETERRRKPEKWGGEPFSIGLWVGQKTTPNTTDESHTAIEREREHQFGTGSTPAQLTTCPWCGSEIQPGREIIVDKDTSRTRIFCGDPLGRCEFSRAKSENGLPVVVVDEEIYHCPPTMLIATVDKFAMMAWKGAVRTLFGKVSHECPRHGLLWPDADCKGKHPRRGKLEATNVKIVKPIRPP
;
A
#
# COMPACT_ATOMS: atom_id res chain seq x y z
N ALA A 1 6.49 -5.35 -16.27
CA ALA A 1 6.35 -5.08 -14.83
C ALA A 1 6.60 -6.35 -14.00
N ALA A 2 5.81 -7.44 -14.17
CA ALA A 2 5.95 -8.66 -13.35
C ALA A 2 7.37 -9.25 -13.37
N PHE A 3 7.99 -9.31 -14.54
CA PHE A 3 9.38 -9.79 -14.70
C PHE A 3 10.36 -8.92 -13.92
N ALA A 4 10.27 -7.59 -14.04
CA ALA A 4 11.15 -6.66 -13.33
C ALA A 4 11.00 -6.80 -11.80
N MET A 5 9.76 -6.87 -11.31
CA MET A 5 9.47 -7.09 -9.89
C MET A 5 10.01 -8.43 -9.39
N GLY A 6 9.83 -9.50 -10.17
CA GLY A 6 10.33 -10.83 -9.83
C GLY A 6 11.85 -10.90 -9.76
N ILE A 7 12.57 -10.37 -10.76
CA ILE A 7 14.04 -10.32 -10.77
C ILE A 7 14.56 -9.53 -9.59
N ARG A 8 14.01 -8.34 -9.34
CA ARG A 8 14.41 -7.51 -8.21
C ARG A 8 14.25 -8.27 -6.88
N ARG A 9 13.14 -9.00 -6.72
CA ARG A 9 12.90 -9.79 -5.52
C ARG A 9 13.95 -10.90 -5.32
N LEU A 10 14.35 -11.58 -6.40
CA LEU A 10 15.36 -12.63 -6.36
C LEU A 10 16.76 -12.11 -6.09
N GLN A 11 17.03 -10.82 -6.33
CA GLN A 11 18.34 -10.22 -6.07
C GLN A 11 18.65 -10.08 -4.57
N GLY A 12 17.62 -10.01 -3.72
CA GLY A 12 17.78 -9.86 -2.27
C GLY A 12 18.56 -8.60 -1.90
N GLU A 13 19.83 -8.76 -1.55
CA GLU A 13 20.75 -7.65 -1.31
C GLU A 13 21.65 -7.46 -2.53
N LEU A 14 21.77 -6.23 -3.02
CA LEU A 14 22.62 -5.89 -4.17
C LEU A 14 23.29 -4.54 -3.95
N GLY A 15 24.65 -4.52 -4.04
CA GLY A 15 25.43 -3.29 -3.94
C GLY A 15 25.25 -2.54 -2.61
N GLY A 16 24.97 -3.24 -1.51
CA GLY A 16 24.71 -2.64 -0.21
C GLY A 16 23.28 -2.16 0.02
N PHE A 17 22.39 -2.32 -0.99
CA PHE A 17 20.98 -1.97 -0.90
C PHE A 17 20.11 -3.20 -0.70
N ASP A 18 19.02 -3.05 0.06
CA ASP A 18 17.92 -4.03 0.07
C ASP A 18 17.12 -3.90 -1.25
N ALA A 19 17.18 -4.91 -2.10
CA ALA A 19 16.44 -4.98 -3.35
C ALA A 19 15.11 -5.72 -3.19
N SER A 20 14.86 -6.38 -2.05
CA SER A 20 13.64 -7.16 -1.81
C SER A 20 12.42 -6.30 -1.47
N ARG A 21 12.64 -5.08 -0.99
CA ARG A 21 11.61 -4.13 -0.51
C ARG A 21 11.43 -2.94 -1.45
N GLY A 22 10.33 -2.22 -1.25
CA GLY A 22 10.05 -0.94 -1.87
C GLY A 22 9.67 -1.03 -3.34
N LEU A 23 9.70 0.11 -4.00
CA LEU A 23 9.31 0.26 -5.39
C LEU A 23 10.26 -0.46 -6.34
N SER A 24 9.68 -1.21 -7.25
CA SER A 24 10.37 -1.80 -8.40
C SER A 24 9.93 -1.16 -9.72
N VAL A 25 8.69 -0.71 -9.78
CA VAL A 25 8.09 -0.17 -11.01
C VAL A 25 7.22 1.04 -10.66
N ILE A 26 7.45 2.15 -11.37
CA ILE A 26 6.58 3.33 -11.36
C ILE A 26 5.98 3.49 -12.74
N MET A 27 4.64 3.51 -12.81
CA MET A 27 3.89 3.80 -14.04
C MET A 27 3.19 5.13 -13.92
N ARG A 28 3.47 6.04 -14.85
CA ARG A 28 2.90 7.38 -14.89
C ARG A 28 1.89 7.52 -16.02
N TYR A 29 0.73 8.05 -15.71
CA TYR A 29 -0.32 8.36 -16.66
C TYR A 29 -0.74 9.84 -16.58
N THR A 30 -1.14 10.42 -17.70
CA THR A 30 -1.58 11.81 -17.77
C THR A 30 -3.07 11.97 -17.46
N LEU A 31 -3.88 10.98 -17.80
CA LEU A 31 -5.34 11.02 -17.62
C LEU A 31 -5.77 10.20 -16.42
N ARG A 32 -6.48 10.84 -15.49
CA ARG A 32 -6.97 10.23 -14.23
C ARG A 32 -7.81 8.97 -14.48
N LEU A 33 -8.75 9.00 -15.42
CA LEU A 33 -9.59 7.82 -15.72
C LEU A 33 -8.77 6.63 -16.19
N LEU A 34 -7.81 6.84 -17.09
CA LEU A 34 -6.89 5.79 -17.52
C LEU A 34 -6.05 5.26 -16.37
N THR A 35 -5.62 6.14 -15.46
CA THR A 35 -4.84 5.77 -14.28
C THR A 35 -5.61 4.78 -13.41
N ILE A 36 -6.89 5.05 -13.12
CA ILE A 36 -7.75 4.18 -12.30
C ILE A 36 -8.01 2.84 -13.01
N GLN A 37 -8.32 2.86 -14.30
CA GLN A 37 -8.54 1.63 -15.06
C GLN A 37 -7.29 0.75 -15.12
N GLN A 38 -6.12 1.34 -15.33
CA GLN A 38 -4.85 0.60 -15.33
C GLN A 38 -4.51 0.07 -13.93
N PHE A 39 -4.82 0.82 -12.89
CA PHE A 39 -4.69 0.36 -11.52
C PHE A 39 -5.54 -0.89 -11.26
N GLN A 40 -6.82 -0.86 -11.60
CA GLN A 40 -7.71 -2.02 -11.44
C GLN A 40 -7.20 -3.26 -12.17
N ARG A 41 -6.75 -3.09 -13.42
CA ARG A 41 -6.18 -4.20 -14.22
C ARG A 41 -4.86 -4.72 -13.65
N ALA A 42 -3.96 -3.83 -13.25
CA ALA A 42 -2.66 -4.20 -12.68
C ALA A 42 -2.81 -4.86 -11.30
N THR A 43 -3.87 -4.54 -10.56
CA THR A 43 -4.13 -5.17 -9.25
C THR A 43 -4.36 -6.67 -9.41
N ALA A 44 -5.01 -7.14 -10.47
CA ALA A 44 -5.18 -8.58 -10.73
C ALA A 44 -3.83 -9.29 -10.91
N LEU A 45 -2.87 -8.66 -11.62
CA LEU A 45 -1.51 -9.18 -11.76
C LEU A 45 -0.81 -9.27 -10.40
N ILE A 46 -0.92 -8.23 -9.57
CA ILE A 46 -0.29 -8.20 -8.25
C ILE A 46 -0.93 -9.24 -7.32
N CYS A 47 -2.25 -9.45 -7.37
CA CYS A 47 -2.91 -10.53 -6.64
C CYS A 47 -2.36 -11.91 -7.03
N ALA A 48 -2.14 -12.16 -8.33
CA ALA A 48 -1.56 -13.41 -8.80
C ALA A 48 -0.11 -13.61 -8.29
N MET A 49 0.71 -12.56 -8.35
CA MET A 49 2.09 -12.57 -7.86
C MET A 49 2.14 -12.81 -6.34
N GLU A 50 1.28 -12.15 -5.58
CA GLU A 50 1.21 -12.30 -4.12
C GLU A 50 0.70 -13.70 -3.72
N THR A 51 -0.25 -14.26 -4.45
CA THR A 51 -0.71 -15.63 -4.24
C THR A 51 0.42 -16.63 -4.50
N GLU A 52 1.20 -16.45 -5.56
CA GLU A 52 2.37 -17.30 -5.86
C GLU A 52 3.47 -17.13 -4.80
N ARG A 53 3.72 -15.92 -4.31
CA ARG A 53 4.66 -15.67 -3.22
C ARG A 53 4.26 -16.41 -1.95
N ARG A 54 2.98 -16.33 -1.56
CA ARG A 54 2.46 -17.02 -0.36
C ARG A 54 2.60 -18.54 -0.45
N ARG A 55 2.56 -19.09 -1.67
CA ARG A 55 2.77 -20.53 -1.91
C ARG A 55 4.24 -20.93 -1.86
N LYS A 56 5.16 -20.02 -2.20
CA LYS A 56 6.61 -20.27 -2.29
C LYS A 56 7.40 -19.15 -1.61
N PRO A 57 7.24 -18.98 -0.29
CA PRO A 57 7.91 -17.90 0.44
C PRO A 57 9.44 -18.07 0.49
N GLU A 58 9.93 -19.28 0.40
CA GLU A 58 11.37 -19.61 0.32
C GLU A 58 12.02 -19.05 -0.94
N LYS A 59 11.26 -18.93 -2.03
CA LYS A 59 11.73 -18.37 -3.31
C LYS A 59 11.53 -16.85 -3.38
N TRP A 60 10.37 -16.36 -2.97
CA TRP A 60 9.96 -14.98 -3.20
C TRP A 60 10.12 -14.07 -1.98
N GLY A 61 10.54 -14.62 -0.85
CA GLY A 61 10.76 -13.90 0.41
C GLY A 61 9.49 -13.55 1.17
N GLY A 62 9.68 -12.91 2.33
CA GLY A 62 8.60 -12.54 3.26
C GLY A 62 7.83 -11.28 2.88
N GLU A 63 8.46 -10.37 2.15
CA GLU A 63 7.85 -9.08 1.80
C GLU A 63 6.74 -9.25 0.74
N PRO A 64 5.54 -8.69 0.95
CA PRO A 64 4.44 -8.84 -0.01
C PRO A 64 4.72 -8.13 -1.34
N PHE A 65 4.19 -8.67 -2.44
CA PHE A 65 3.99 -7.89 -3.65
C PHE A 65 2.76 -7.02 -3.46
N SER A 66 2.87 -5.72 -3.71
CA SER A 66 1.76 -4.79 -3.55
C SER A 66 1.75 -3.71 -4.64
N ILE A 67 0.58 -3.11 -4.84
CA ILE A 67 0.37 -2.03 -5.79
C ILE A 67 -0.18 -0.80 -5.10
N GLY A 68 0.36 0.37 -5.44
CA GLY A 68 -0.12 1.66 -4.96
C GLY A 68 -0.83 2.47 -6.04
N LEU A 69 -1.86 3.21 -5.66
CA LEU A 69 -2.49 4.24 -6.48
C LEU A 69 -2.16 5.62 -5.90
N TRP A 70 -1.35 6.38 -6.61
CA TRP A 70 -0.88 7.69 -6.16
C TRP A 70 -1.40 8.80 -7.07
N VAL A 71 -2.57 9.32 -6.72
CA VAL A 71 -3.32 10.30 -7.51
C VAL A 71 -3.73 11.50 -6.67
N GLY A 72 -4.29 12.55 -7.31
CA GLY A 72 -4.61 13.78 -6.60
C GLY A 72 -5.62 13.60 -5.44
N GLN A 73 -5.50 14.44 -4.42
CA GLN A 73 -6.28 14.43 -3.17
C GLN A 73 -7.81 14.39 -3.36
N LYS A 74 -8.32 14.84 -4.48
CA LYS A 74 -9.75 14.72 -4.81
C LYS A 74 -10.21 13.28 -5.11
N THR A 75 -9.29 12.34 -5.23
CA THR A 75 -9.57 10.93 -5.56
C THR A 75 -9.27 10.00 -4.40
N THR A 76 -8.05 10.07 -3.88
CA THR A 76 -7.58 9.22 -2.78
C THR A 76 -7.18 10.06 -1.57
N PRO A 77 -7.36 9.55 -0.34
CA PRO A 77 -6.97 10.25 0.88
C PRO A 77 -5.45 10.46 0.94
N ASN A 78 -5.02 11.60 1.49
CA ASN A 78 -3.61 11.82 1.77
C ASN A 78 -3.18 11.22 3.11
N THR A 79 -4.10 11.15 4.07
CA THR A 79 -3.83 10.68 5.44
C THR A 79 -4.76 9.55 5.86
N THR A 80 -4.34 8.80 6.86
CA THR A 80 -5.15 7.75 7.47
C THR A 80 -6.43 8.31 8.11
N ASP A 81 -6.38 9.52 8.67
CA ASP A 81 -7.56 10.18 9.24
C ASP A 81 -8.59 10.56 8.17
N GLU A 82 -8.16 11.06 7.02
CA GLU A 82 -9.03 11.31 5.87
C GLU A 82 -9.69 9.99 5.39
N SER A 83 -8.91 8.92 5.31
CA SER A 83 -9.39 7.59 4.94
C SER A 83 -10.44 7.07 5.93
N HIS A 84 -10.19 7.21 7.23
CA HIS A 84 -11.12 6.83 8.28
C HIS A 84 -12.44 7.59 8.15
N THR A 85 -12.36 8.92 8.03
CA THR A 85 -13.54 9.78 7.88
C THR A 85 -14.38 9.41 6.65
N ALA A 86 -13.72 9.08 5.53
CA ALA A 86 -14.40 8.64 4.32
C ALA A 86 -15.19 7.33 4.54
N ILE A 87 -14.57 6.35 5.22
CA ILE A 87 -15.22 5.06 5.47
C ILE A 87 -16.34 5.17 6.51
N GLU A 88 -16.22 6.02 7.53
CA GLU A 88 -17.34 6.26 8.46
C GLU A 88 -18.56 6.86 7.74
N ARG A 89 -18.35 7.82 6.83
CA ARG A 89 -19.44 8.36 6.00
C ARG A 89 -20.13 7.28 5.16
N GLU A 90 -19.35 6.37 4.56
CA GLU A 90 -19.91 5.23 3.81
C GLU A 90 -20.76 4.32 4.71
N ARG A 91 -20.35 4.07 5.95
CA ARG A 91 -21.10 3.30 6.95
C ARG A 91 -22.42 3.97 7.35
N GLU A 92 -22.40 5.28 7.45
CA GLU A 92 -23.57 6.10 7.78
C GLU A 92 -24.44 6.40 6.56
N HIS A 93 -24.14 5.83 5.38
CA HIS A 93 -24.83 6.11 4.11
C HIS A 93 -24.84 7.60 3.73
N GLN A 94 -23.86 8.36 4.20
CA GLN A 94 -23.65 9.76 3.85
C GLN A 94 -22.77 9.85 2.60
N PHE A 95 -23.37 9.79 1.43
CA PHE A 95 -22.66 9.90 0.16
C PHE A 95 -22.10 11.33 -0.02
N GLY A 96 -20.78 11.47 -0.01
CA GLY A 96 -20.11 12.74 -0.15
C GLY A 96 -19.20 12.80 -1.39
N THR A 97 -18.91 14.01 -1.85
CA THR A 97 -18.02 14.28 -3.01
C THR A 97 -16.53 14.37 -2.60
N GLY A 98 -16.10 13.61 -1.62
CA GLY A 98 -14.71 13.64 -1.11
C GLY A 98 -13.81 12.55 -1.69
N SER A 99 -12.54 12.60 -1.29
CA SER A 99 -11.61 11.49 -1.53
C SER A 99 -12.03 10.24 -0.77
N THR A 100 -11.80 9.08 -1.36
CA THR A 100 -12.14 7.79 -0.75
C THR A 100 -11.07 6.74 -1.02
N PRO A 101 -10.79 5.83 -0.06
CA PRO A 101 -9.93 4.68 -0.33
C PRO A 101 -10.64 3.60 -1.18
N ALA A 102 -11.95 3.72 -1.42
CA ALA A 102 -12.76 2.77 -2.17
C ALA A 102 -12.53 2.90 -3.69
N GLN A 103 -11.34 2.53 -4.15
CA GLN A 103 -10.97 2.59 -5.57
C GLN A 103 -11.24 1.29 -6.34
N LEU A 104 -11.63 0.24 -5.62
CA LEU A 104 -12.05 -1.05 -6.16
C LEU A 104 -13.49 -1.32 -5.75
N THR A 105 -14.35 -1.55 -6.72
CA THR A 105 -15.76 -1.93 -6.52
C THR A 105 -15.96 -3.45 -6.52
N THR A 106 -15.00 -4.16 -7.10
CA THR A 106 -15.01 -5.63 -7.16
C THR A 106 -13.61 -6.16 -6.87
N CYS A 107 -13.55 -7.35 -6.29
CA CYS A 107 -12.30 -8.05 -6.03
C CYS A 107 -11.62 -8.42 -7.36
N PRO A 108 -10.39 -7.95 -7.63
CA PRO A 108 -9.70 -8.23 -8.88
C PRO A 108 -9.27 -9.70 -9.01
N TRP A 109 -9.39 -10.50 -7.94
CA TRP A 109 -9.06 -11.91 -7.92
C TRP A 109 -10.24 -12.82 -8.23
N CYS A 110 -11.40 -12.59 -7.60
CA CYS A 110 -12.55 -13.49 -7.73
C CYS A 110 -13.83 -12.80 -8.26
N GLY A 111 -13.82 -11.47 -8.45
CA GLY A 111 -14.96 -10.71 -8.97
C GLY A 111 -16.05 -10.37 -7.94
N SER A 112 -15.95 -10.84 -6.69
CA SER A 112 -16.95 -10.51 -5.65
C SER A 112 -16.97 -9.01 -5.38
N GLU A 113 -18.15 -8.47 -5.08
CA GLU A 113 -18.34 -7.06 -4.73
C GLU A 113 -17.55 -6.66 -3.49
N ILE A 114 -17.04 -5.44 -3.47
CA ILE A 114 -16.40 -4.80 -2.32
C ILE A 114 -17.29 -3.64 -1.87
N GLN A 115 -17.90 -3.76 -0.71
CA GLN A 115 -18.71 -2.71 -0.10
C GLN A 115 -17.83 -1.90 0.86
N PRO A 116 -17.58 -0.60 0.60
CA PRO A 116 -16.57 0.18 1.33
C PRO A 116 -16.78 0.18 2.86
N GLY A 117 -18.00 0.41 3.32
CA GLY A 117 -18.32 0.46 4.75
C GLY A 117 -18.08 -0.87 5.49
N ARG A 118 -18.07 -2.00 4.77
CA ARG A 118 -17.92 -3.34 5.34
C ARG A 118 -16.54 -3.94 5.09
N GLU A 119 -16.03 -3.87 3.87
CA GLU A 119 -14.78 -4.53 3.46
C GLU A 119 -13.54 -3.66 3.64
N ILE A 120 -13.68 -2.35 3.86
CA ILE A 120 -12.52 -1.49 4.13
C ILE A 120 -12.38 -1.22 5.62
N ILE A 121 -11.21 -1.52 6.16
CA ILE A 121 -10.84 -1.28 7.56
C ILE A 121 -9.70 -0.29 7.61
N VAL A 122 -9.90 0.79 8.36
CA VAL A 122 -8.86 1.77 8.63
C VAL A 122 -8.36 1.60 10.05
N ASP A 123 -7.09 1.27 10.18
CA ASP A 123 -6.40 1.11 11.45
C ASP A 123 -5.50 2.33 11.69
N LYS A 124 -5.94 3.24 12.55
CA LYS A 124 -5.21 4.47 12.89
C LYS A 124 -3.95 4.21 13.71
N ASP A 125 -3.91 3.12 14.46
CA ASP A 125 -2.77 2.81 15.31
C ASP A 125 -1.56 2.33 14.52
N THR A 126 -1.80 1.75 13.35
CA THR A 126 -0.75 1.29 12.43
C THR A 126 -0.66 2.11 11.15
N SER A 127 -1.52 3.12 10.98
CA SER A 127 -1.67 3.92 9.75
C SER A 127 -1.87 3.05 8.51
N ARG A 128 -2.81 2.08 8.60
CA ARG A 128 -3.13 1.15 7.52
C ARG A 128 -4.59 1.22 7.10
N THR A 129 -4.80 1.22 5.79
CA THR A 129 -6.12 1.06 5.18
C THR A 129 -6.14 -0.26 4.43
N ARG A 130 -6.81 -1.28 5.00
CA ARG A 130 -6.90 -2.62 4.43
C ARG A 130 -8.20 -2.79 3.68
N ILE A 131 -8.11 -3.30 2.45
CA ILE A 131 -9.25 -3.58 1.58
C ILE A 131 -9.38 -5.09 1.46
N PHE A 132 -10.53 -5.64 1.83
CA PHE A 132 -10.80 -7.07 1.78
C PHE A 132 -11.73 -7.42 0.63
N CYS A 133 -11.69 -8.68 0.21
CA CYS A 133 -12.68 -9.24 -0.70
C CYS A 133 -14.00 -9.45 0.03
N GLY A 134 -15.12 -9.04 -0.59
CA GLY A 134 -16.47 -9.23 -0.07
C GLY A 134 -17.08 -10.60 -0.40
N ASP A 135 -16.27 -11.64 -0.69
CA ASP A 135 -16.76 -13.00 -0.91
C ASP A 135 -17.58 -13.48 0.30
N PRO A 136 -18.90 -13.70 0.15
CA PRO A 136 -19.78 -14.03 1.27
C PRO A 136 -19.47 -15.41 1.88
N LEU A 137 -18.78 -16.28 1.14
CA LEU A 137 -18.36 -17.60 1.61
C LEU A 137 -16.96 -17.62 2.23
N GLY A 138 -16.25 -16.49 2.19
CA GLY A 138 -14.90 -16.36 2.74
C GLY A 138 -13.85 -17.26 2.06
N ARG A 139 -14.10 -17.78 0.85
CA ARG A 139 -13.22 -18.69 0.13
C ARG A 139 -12.11 -17.98 -0.63
N CYS A 140 -12.30 -16.70 -0.96
CA CYS A 140 -11.29 -15.92 -1.66
C CYS A 140 -10.02 -15.76 -0.80
N GLU A 141 -8.84 -15.86 -1.44
CA GLU A 141 -7.52 -15.71 -0.78
C GLU A 141 -7.34 -14.35 -0.11
N PHE A 142 -8.12 -13.34 -0.50
CA PHE A 142 -8.07 -11.97 0.02
C PHE A 142 -9.29 -11.60 0.88
N SER A 143 -10.11 -12.58 1.28
CA SER A 143 -11.20 -12.39 2.25
C SER A 143 -10.64 -12.24 3.67
N ARG A 144 -11.45 -11.66 4.57
CA ARG A 144 -11.08 -11.55 6.00
C ARG A 144 -10.84 -12.90 6.67
N ALA A 145 -11.46 -13.96 6.16
CA ALA A 145 -11.28 -15.31 6.69
C ALA A 145 -9.91 -15.91 6.38
N LYS A 146 -9.28 -15.48 5.26
CA LYS A 146 -8.01 -16.07 4.78
C LYS A 146 -6.82 -15.11 4.78
N SER A 147 -7.04 -13.81 4.85
CA SER A 147 -5.97 -12.82 4.79
C SER A 147 -6.11 -11.81 5.93
N GLU A 148 -5.06 -11.63 6.69
CA GLU A 148 -4.97 -10.57 7.70
C GLU A 148 -4.87 -9.17 7.06
N ASN A 149 -4.21 -9.08 5.91
CA ASN A 149 -3.92 -7.81 5.25
C ASN A 149 -4.84 -7.52 4.05
N GLY A 150 -5.74 -8.46 3.67
CA GLY A 150 -6.64 -8.30 2.55
C GLY A 150 -5.94 -8.29 1.19
N LEU A 151 -6.46 -7.48 0.28
CA LEU A 151 -5.88 -7.22 -1.05
C LEU A 151 -4.55 -6.48 -0.92
N PRO A 152 -3.56 -6.79 -1.75
CA PRO A 152 -2.23 -6.17 -1.71
C PRO A 152 -2.25 -4.76 -2.36
N VAL A 153 -3.05 -3.87 -1.84
CA VAL A 153 -3.37 -2.55 -2.41
C VAL A 153 -3.12 -1.45 -1.40
N VAL A 154 -2.48 -0.36 -1.82
CA VAL A 154 -2.22 0.83 -1.01
C VAL A 154 -2.74 2.05 -1.75
N VAL A 155 -3.66 2.79 -1.15
CA VAL A 155 -4.33 3.94 -1.80
C VAL A 155 -4.29 5.23 -0.98
N VAL A 156 -3.67 5.21 0.19
CA VAL A 156 -3.48 6.38 1.05
C VAL A 156 -2.03 6.86 0.93
N ASP A 157 -1.82 8.14 0.65
CA ASP A 157 -0.48 8.71 0.43
C ASP A 157 0.46 8.45 1.61
N GLU A 158 0.01 8.69 2.83
CA GLU A 158 0.78 8.45 4.05
C GLU A 158 1.28 7.00 4.11
N GLU A 159 0.41 6.05 3.82
CA GLU A 159 0.76 4.63 3.81
C GLU A 159 1.73 4.28 2.67
N ILE A 160 1.56 4.88 1.48
CA ILE A 160 2.48 4.72 0.34
C ILE A 160 3.91 5.14 0.72
N TYR A 161 4.08 6.19 1.54
CA TYR A 161 5.41 6.64 1.96
C TYR A 161 5.99 5.76 3.06
N HIS A 162 5.20 5.32 4.02
CA HIS A 162 5.65 4.43 5.08
C HIS A 162 5.90 3.00 4.60
N CYS A 163 5.11 2.56 3.63
CA CYS A 163 5.15 1.21 3.07
C CYS A 163 5.09 1.25 1.55
N PRO A 164 6.20 1.68 0.91
CA PRO A 164 6.25 1.76 -0.53
C PRO A 164 5.84 0.44 -1.19
N PRO A 165 4.83 0.46 -2.06
CA PRO A 165 4.38 -0.73 -2.76
C PRO A 165 5.45 -1.20 -3.76
N THR A 166 5.35 -2.45 -4.22
CA THR A 166 6.26 -2.98 -5.26
C THR A 166 6.04 -2.29 -6.61
N MET A 167 4.78 -1.96 -6.92
CA MET A 167 4.39 -1.23 -8.12
C MET A 167 3.57 0.00 -7.74
N LEU A 168 3.88 1.15 -8.33
CA LEU A 168 3.15 2.40 -8.12
C LEU A 168 2.56 2.90 -9.44
N ILE A 169 1.26 3.13 -9.46
CA ILE A 169 0.56 3.80 -10.55
C ILE A 169 0.22 5.22 -10.11
N ALA A 170 0.66 6.22 -10.86
CA ALA A 170 0.57 7.61 -10.47
C ALA A 170 0.15 8.54 -11.60
N THR A 171 -0.50 9.66 -11.24
CA THR A 171 -0.74 10.77 -12.15
C THR A 171 0.45 11.72 -12.21
N VAL A 172 0.58 12.44 -13.33
CA VAL A 172 1.66 13.39 -13.56
C VAL A 172 1.74 14.49 -12.48
N ASP A 173 0.60 14.89 -11.93
CA ASP A 173 0.53 15.95 -10.90
C ASP A 173 1.30 15.58 -9.63
N LYS A 174 1.27 14.30 -9.25
CA LYS A 174 2.03 13.82 -8.08
C LYS A 174 3.54 13.95 -8.30
N PHE A 175 4.01 13.73 -9.52
CA PHE A 175 5.44 13.93 -9.84
C PHE A 175 5.84 15.41 -9.74
N ALA A 176 4.98 16.32 -10.14
CA ALA A 176 5.25 17.76 -9.99
C ALA A 176 5.40 18.16 -8.51
N MET A 177 4.70 17.49 -7.60
CA MET A 177 4.75 17.76 -6.16
C MET A 177 5.92 17.10 -5.43
N MET A 178 6.69 16.21 -6.08
CA MET A 178 7.76 15.44 -5.44
C MET A 178 8.85 16.30 -4.81
N ALA A 179 9.20 17.41 -5.44
CA ALA A 179 10.26 18.31 -4.95
C ALA A 179 9.94 18.94 -3.59
N TRP A 180 8.65 19.06 -3.26
CA TRP A 180 8.17 19.77 -2.07
C TRP A 180 7.86 18.83 -0.89
N LYS A 181 7.83 17.52 -1.11
CA LYS A 181 7.39 16.55 -0.09
C LYS A 181 8.53 15.61 0.32
N GLY A 182 9.11 15.86 1.51
CA GLY A 182 10.25 15.08 2.02
C GLY A 182 9.99 13.57 2.09
N ALA A 183 8.75 13.15 2.38
CA ALA A 183 8.31 11.75 2.44
C ALA A 183 8.55 10.98 1.14
N VAL A 184 8.53 11.65 -0.01
CA VAL A 184 8.77 11.02 -1.33
C VAL A 184 10.14 10.35 -1.42
N ARG A 185 11.10 10.74 -0.61
CA ARG A 185 12.44 10.12 -0.54
C ARG A 185 12.37 8.62 -0.28
N THR A 186 11.37 8.16 0.48
CA THR A 186 11.18 6.73 0.76
C THR A 186 10.87 5.93 -0.49
N LEU A 187 10.15 6.52 -1.46
CA LEU A 187 9.83 5.89 -2.74
C LEU A 187 11.10 5.61 -3.56
N PHE A 188 12.14 6.41 -3.37
CA PHE A 188 13.45 6.25 -4.01
C PHE A 188 14.48 5.57 -3.11
N GLY A 189 14.01 4.88 -2.06
CA GLY A 189 14.84 4.06 -1.20
C GLY A 189 15.75 4.84 -0.24
N LYS A 190 15.63 6.16 -0.15
CA LYS A 190 16.42 6.99 0.79
C LYS A 190 15.84 6.88 2.19
N VAL A 191 16.08 5.75 2.81
CA VAL A 191 15.63 5.40 4.17
C VAL A 191 16.81 4.93 4.99
N SER A 192 16.74 5.13 6.31
CA SER A 192 17.72 4.63 7.26
C SER A 192 17.08 4.04 8.52
N HIS A 193 15.81 4.34 8.73
CA HIS A 193 15.08 3.93 9.92
C HIS A 193 13.69 3.42 9.57
N GLU A 194 13.15 2.56 10.43
CA GLU A 194 11.81 2.01 10.33
C GLU A 194 11.13 1.99 11.71
N CYS A 195 9.88 2.40 11.74
CA CYS A 195 8.98 2.15 12.85
C CYS A 195 8.36 0.76 12.68
N PRO A 196 8.47 -0.16 13.66
CA PRO A 196 7.83 -1.47 13.55
C PRO A 196 6.30 -1.43 13.41
N ARG A 197 5.67 -0.31 13.74
CA ARG A 197 4.21 -0.14 13.67
C ARG A 197 3.76 0.53 12.37
N HIS A 198 4.44 1.60 11.96
CA HIS A 198 4.03 2.39 10.78
C HIS A 198 4.81 2.03 9.51
N GLY A 199 6.08 1.64 9.61
CA GLY A 199 6.96 1.34 8.48
C GLY A 199 8.12 2.33 8.35
N LEU A 200 8.58 2.58 7.13
CA LEU A 200 9.76 3.40 6.86
C LEU A 200 9.58 4.86 7.30
N LEU A 201 10.67 5.45 7.75
CA LEU A 201 10.69 6.82 8.25
C LEU A 201 11.56 7.71 7.35
N TRP A 202 11.08 8.90 7.04
CA TRP A 202 11.85 9.99 6.47
C TRP A 202 12.24 10.99 7.58
N PRO A 203 13.23 11.87 7.37
CA PRO A 203 13.78 12.73 8.44
C PRO A 203 12.76 13.58 9.20
N ASP A 204 11.75 14.08 8.48
CA ASP A 204 10.71 14.97 9.01
C ASP A 204 9.39 14.25 9.31
N ALA A 205 9.42 12.91 9.43
CA ALA A 205 8.23 12.14 9.78
C ALA A 205 7.76 12.46 11.21
N ASP A 206 6.45 12.55 11.39
CA ASP A 206 5.84 12.76 12.71
C ASP A 206 6.14 11.60 13.65
N CYS A 207 6.09 10.38 13.12
CA CYS A 207 6.46 9.18 13.86
C CYS A 207 7.97 9.14 14.11
N LYS A 208 8.35 8.96 15.38
CA LYS A 208 9.76 8.78 15.80
C LYS A 208 10.13 7.31 16.03
N GLY A 209 9.27 6.36 15.63
CA GLY A 209 9.51 4.92 15.78
C GLY A 209 9.36 4.37 17.19
N LYS A 210 9.02 5.21 18.17
CA LYS A 210 8.88 4.84 19.58
C LYS A 210 7.42 4.98 20.01
N HIS A 211 6.80 3.86 20.36
CA HIS A 211 5.41 3.83 20.81
C HIS A 211 5.29 2.99 22.08
N PRO A 212 4.48 3.43 23.07
CA PRO A 212 4.15 2.61 24.21
C PRO A 212 3.25 1.44 23.80
N ARG A 213 3.18 0.43 24.66
CA ARG A 213 2.20 -0.65 24.52
C ARG A 213 0.79 -0.09 24.54
N ARG A 214 -0.05 -0.53 23.60
CA ARG A 214 -1.47 -0.13 23.52
C ARG A 214 -2.35 -1.31 23.15
N GLY A 215 -3.11 -1.81 24.11
CA GLY A 215 -3.94 -3.00 23.90
C GLY A 215 -3.10 -4.22 23.51
N LYS A 216 -3.36 -4.75 22.31
CA LYS A 216 -2.60 -5.88 21.72
C LYS A 216 -1.30 -5.45 21.03
N LEU A 217 -1.12 -4.15 20.78
CA LEU A 217 0.08 -3.64 20.12
C LEU A 217 1.23 -3.52 21.13
N GLU A 218 2.33 -4.21 20.83
CA GLU A 218 3.53 -4.15 21.66
C GLU A 218 4.21 -2.78 21.64
N ALA A 219 5.00 -2.50 22.66
CA ALA A 219 5.87 -1.33 22.66
C ALA A 219 6.91 -1.44 21.55
N THR A 220 7.20 -0.31 20.88
CA THR A 220 8.12 -0.29 19.75
C THR A 220 9.28 0.64 19.97
N ASN A 221 10.42 0.29 19.35
CA ASN A 221 11.57 1.17 19.18
C ASN A 221 11.92 1.24 17.70
N VAL A 222 12.47 2.37 17.29
CA VAL A 222 12.97 2.56 15.94
C VAL A 222 14.00 1.49 15.59
N LYS A 223 13.93 0.94 14.37
CA LYS A 223 14.91 0.01 13.82
C LYS A 223 15.78 0.72 12.78
N ILE A 224 17.07 0.40 12.76
CA ILE A 224 17.96 0.79 11.68
C ILE A 224 17.73 -0.20 10.54
N VAL A 225 17.58 0.31 9.33
CA VAL A 225 17.40 -0.49 8.12
C VAL A 225 18.41 -0.06 7.05
N LYS A 226 18.73 -0.99 6.16
CA LYS A 226 19.55 -0.68 4.99
C LYS A 226 18.77 0.21 4.01
N PRO A 227 19.44 1.08 3.25
CA PRO A 227 18.81 1.78 2.15
C PRO A 227 18.16 0.78 1.18
N ILE A 228 17.00 1.14 0.67
CA ILE A 228 16.28 0.33 -0.32
C ILE A 228 16.81 0.71 -1.70
N ARG A 229 16.97 -0.29 -2.59
CA ARG A 229 17.35 -0.02 -3.97
C ARG A 229 16.29 0.84 -4.66
N PRO A 230 16.64 1.95 -5.33
CA PRO A 230 15.70 2.76 -6.13
C PRO A 230 15.00 1.92 -7.22
N PRO A 231 13.82 2.33 -7.66
CA PRO A 231 13.07 1.64 -8.71
C PRO A 231 13.81 1.62 -10.05
#